data_0e43367ecb8fe4611808821a604d0c6a
#
_entry.id   0e43367ecb8fe4611808821a604d0c6a
#
_cell.length_a   1.000
_cell.length_b   1.000
_cell.length_c   1.000
_cell.angle_alpha   90.00
_cell.angle_beta   90.00
_cell.angle_gamma   90.00
#
_symmetry.space_group_name_H-M   'P 1'
#
loop_
_entity.id
_entity.type
_entity.pdbx_description
1 polymer ?
#
loop_
_entity_poly.entity_id
_entity_poly.type
_entity_poly.pdbx_seq_one_letter_code
_entity_poly.pdbx_strand_id
1 'polypeptide(L)'
;NKFIDYMCAYGPNVLGYNDPDVDAAALAQAKIENCVTAPSTKIIEFAECLVDTVASADWAFFAKNGGDTTTAASMTARAATHRKKIIFVNGFYHGVAPWCQKVDYPGVLPEDVANNLYVDWNDFEGLKRVVEENEGEIAAFISTPYLHGNFIDNVLPAEGYWQKVRKLCTEKGIVLIIDDVRAGFRLDIAGSDHFYGFEADLICFCKALANGWNVSALCGKEWLKSAISGLSYTGSYWMSAIPFAAGLACIEKMKKLDTPKMFRENGLKLTNGLKAAAENNGFHLSVSGEPALFYLMLKDDDSLMLHQEWIAEIVKRGVFMTNHHNHFMNASLTDEDIKQTIDVAEEAFHVLRKNHPELG
;
A
#
# COMPACT_ATOMS: atom_id res chain seq x y z
N ASN A 1 26.75 -6.10 5.93
CA ASN A 1 26.03 -6.28 7.20
C ASN A 1 24.72 -7.03 6.96
N LYS A 2 24.25 -7.73 8.00
CA LYS A 2 22.93 -8.37 8.01
C LYS A 2 21.98 -7.51 8.85
N PHE A 3 20.72 -7.43 8.45
CA PHE A 3 19.70 -6.68 9.17
C PHE A 3 18.41 -7.50 9.26
N ILE A 4 17.67 -7.35 10.37
CA ILE A 4 16.24 -7.63 10.42
C ILE A 4 15.58 -6.43 9.75
N ASP A 5 14.86 -6.66 8.64
CA ASP A 5 14.37 -5.56 7.79
C ASP A 5 12.85 -5.40 7.88
N TYR A 6 12.42 -4.24 8.40
CA TYR A 6 11.01 -3.83 8.44
C TYR A 6 10.61 -2.89 7.30
N MET A 7 11.52 -2.59 6.37
CA MET A 7 11.19 -1.82 5.17
C MET A 7 10.75 -2.70 4.01
N CYS A 8 11.22 -3.95 3.94
CA CYS A 8 10.82 -4.94 2.95
C CYS A 8 10.89 -4.38 1.51
N ALA A 9 11.94 -3.61 1.17
CA ALA A 9 12.10 -2.87 -0.08
C ALA A 9 10.94 -1.89 -0.36
N TYR A 10 10.44 -1.18 0.65
CA TYR A 10 9.21 -0.37 0.64
C TYR A 10 7.92 -1.16 0.43
N GLY A 11 7.92 -2.41 0.89
CA GLY A 11 6.75 -3.26 1.01
C GLY A 11 6.62 -4.44 0.03
N PRO A 12 7.39 -4.59 -1.08
CA PRO A 12 7.25 -5.74 -1.97
C PRO A 12 7.49 -7.10 -1.31
N ASN A 13 8.52 -7.24 -0.47
CA ASN A 13 8.94 -8.55 0.06
C ASN A 13 8.06 -9.01 1.23
N VAL A 14 6.81 -9.33 0.92
CA VAL A 14 5.78 -9.73 1.89
C VAL A 14 6.07 -11.09 2.57
N LEU A 15 6.73 -12.00 1.86
CA LEU A 15 7.15 -13.31 2.37
C LEU A 15 8.60 -13.32 2.87
N GLY A 16 9.29 -12.19 2.79
CA GLY A 16 10.72 -12.06 3.02
C GLY A 16 11.54 -12.12 1.73
N TYR A 17 12.85 -11.90 1.85
CA TYR A 17 13.77 -11.93 0.71
C TYR A 17 14.03 -13.36 0.24
N ASN A 18 14.10 -13.55 -1.08
CA ASN A 18 14.46 -14.84 -1.71
C ASN A 18 13.57 -16.00 -1.22
N ASP A 19 12.25 -15.78 -1.19
CA ASP A 19 11.32 -16.85 -0.84
C ASP A 19 11.44 -18.03 -1.81
N PRO A 20 11.77 -19.24 -1.35
CA PRO A 20 12.14 -20.34 -2.20
C PRO A 20 11.00 -20.82 -3.12
N ASP A 21 9.75 -20.72 -2.69
CA ASP A 21 8.60 -21.19 -3.48
C ASP A 21 8.31 -20.20 -4.60
N VAL A 22 8.35 -18.90 -4.31
CA VAL A 22 8.14 -17.82 -5.29
C VAL A 22 9.26 -17.80 -6.32
N ASP A 23 10.53 -17.88 -5.87
CA ASP A 23 11.68 -17.89 -6.76
C ASP A 23 11.74 -19.15 -7.62
N ALA A 24 11.39 -20.33 -7.06
CA ALA A 24 11.31 -21.56 -7.85
C ALA A 24 10.27 -21.48 -8.96
N ALA A 25 9.08 -20.92 -8.69
CA ALA A 25 8.05 -20.73 -9.69
C ALA A 25 8.49 -19.76 -10.81
N ALA A 26 9.11 -18.65 -10.45
CA ALA A 26 9.67 -17.68 -11.40
C ALA A 26 10.75 -18.29 -12.27
N LEU A 27 11.72 -19.00 -11.67
CA LEU A 27 12.82 -19.64 -12.40
C LEU A 27 12.35 -20.81 -13.27
N ALA A 28 11.34 -21.56 -12.87
CA ALA A 28 10.72 -22.58 -13.70
C ALA A 28 10.06 -21.97 -14.95
N GLN A 29 9.31 -20.87 -14.76
CA GLN A 29 8.68 -20.15 -15.88
C GLN A 29 9.71 -19.53 -16.82
N ALA A 30 10.83 -19.03 -16.30
CA ALA A 30 11.93 -18.48 -17.12
C ALA A 30 12.53 -19.48 -18.10
N LYS A 31 12.46 -20.78 -17.83
CA LYS A 31 12.91 -21.85 -18.73
C LYS A 31 11.92 -22.18 -19.85
N ILE A 32 10.68 -21.70 -19.74
CA ILE A 32 9.60 -21.94 -20.71
C ILE A 32 9.48 -20.74 -21.63
N GLU A 33 9.12 -19.60 -21.06
CA GLU A 33 8.93 -18.32 -21.77
C GLU A 33 8.84 -17.16 -20.79
N ASN A 34 9.07 -15.93 -21.27
CA ASN A 34 8.88 -14.71 -20.47
C ASN A 34 8.17 -13.62 -21.29
N CYS A 35 8.91 -12.92 -22.15
CA CYS A 35 8.37 -11.79 -22.93
C CYS A 35 8.12 -12.31 -24.35
N VAL A 36 6.86 -12.67 -24.61
CA VAL A 36 6.43 -13.26 -25.89
C VAL A 36 5.39 -12.38 -26.57
N THR A 37 5.21 -12.53 -27.88
CA THR A 37 4.29 -11.69 -28.66
C THR A 37 2.82 -11.97 -28.32
N ALA A 38 2.47 -13.24 -28.13
CA ALA A 38 1.13 -13.65 -27.71
C ALA A 38 1.06 -13.77 -26.17
N PRO A 39 -0.09 -13.57 -25.56
CA PRO A 39 -0.25 -13.77 -24.12
C PRO A 39 0.10 -15.20 -23.70
N SER A 40 0.91 -15.33 -22.64
CA SER A 40 1.17 -16.62 -21.98
C SER A 40 -0.08 -17.13 -21.26
N THR A 41 -0.20 -18.45 -21.05
CA THR A 41 -1.25 -19.03 -20.19
C THR A 41 -1.17 -18.51 -18.76
N LYS A 42 0.00 -18.10 -18.30
CA LYS A 42 0.20 -17.55 -16.96
C LYS A 42 -0.58 -16.26 -16.68
N ILE A 43 -0.86 -15.46 -17.71
CA ILE A 43 -1.71 -14.27 -17.51
C ILE A 43 -3.17 -14.68 -17.20
N ILE A 44 -3.65 -15.75 -17.83
CA ILE A 44 -5.01 -16.26 -17.60
C ILE A 44 -5.10 -16.82 -16.18
N GLU A 45 -4.19 -17.73 -15.82
CA GLU A 45 -4.12 -18.33 -14.48
C GLU A 45 -4.03 -17.25 -13.39
N PHE A 46 -3.26 -16.20 -13.61
CA PHE A 46 -3.09 -15.14 -12.62
C PHE A 46 -4.32 -14.22 -12.54
N ALA A 47 -4.99 -13.94 -13.67
CA ALA A 47 -6.24 -13.20 -13.67
C ALA A 47 -7.34 -13.96 -12.92
N GLU A 48 -7.48 -15.25 -13.20
CA GLU A 48 -8.43 -16.14 -12.47
C GLU A 48 -8.12 -16.18 -10.98
N CYS A 49 -6.84 -16.33 -10.61
CA CYS A 49 -6.41 -16.30 -9.21
C CYS A 49 -6.79 -14.99 -8.50
N LEU A 50 -6.65 -13.84 -9.16
CA LEU A 50 -7.03 -12.54 -8.58
C LEU A 50 -8.54 -12.38 -8.47
N VAL A 51 -9.29 -12.79 -9.49
CA VAL A 51 -10.77 -12.77 -9.47
C VAL A 51 -11.32 -13.66 -8.35
N ASP A 52 -10.72 -14.83 -8.14
CA ASP A 52 -11.09 -15.75 -7.07
C ASP A 52 -10.65 -15.28 -5.66
N THR A 53 -9.70 -14.34 -5.59
CA THR A 53 -9.12 -13.91 -4.32
C THR A 53 -9.67 -12.59 -3.85
N VAL A 54 -9.77 -11.60 -4.73
CA VAL A 54 -10.08 -10.20 -4.42
C VAL A 54 -11.60 -10.00 -4.49
N ALA A 55 -12.20 -9.55 -3.38
CA ALA A 55 -13.66 -9.44 -3.25
C ALA A 55 -14.31 -8.49 -4.29
N SER A 56 -13.60 -7.43 -4.69
CA SER A 56 -14.08 -6.44 -5.66
C SER A 56 -13.65 -6.71 -7.09
N ALA A 57 -13.08 -7.90 -7.40
CA ALA A 57 -12.55 -8.23 -8.71
C ALA A 57 -13.50 -9.12 -9.53
N ASP A 58 -14.04 -8.59 -10.62
CA ASP A 58 -14.70 -9.37 -11.68
C ASP A 58 -13.76 -9.57 -12.88
N TRP A 59 -12.67 -8.82 -12.96
CA TRP A 59 -11.60 -8.90 -13.96
C TRP A 59 -10.28 -8.34 -13.41
N ALA A 60 -9.16 -8.65 -14.09
CA ALA A 60 -7.85 -8.10 -13.81
C ALA A 60 -7.17 -7.57 -15.07
N PHE A 61 -6.47 -6.44 -14.95
CA PHE A 61 -5.58 -5.84 -15.94
C PHE A 61 -4.19 -5.72 -15.35
N PHE A 62 -3.14 -6.01 -16.11
CA PHE A 62 -1.78 -6.10 -15.61
C PHE A 62 -0.85 -5.03 -16.16
N ALA A 63 0.05 -4.57 -15.29
CA ALA A 63 1.16 -3.66 -15.60
C ALA A 63 2.39 -4.02 -14.74
N LYS A 64 3.29 -3.06 -14.48
CA LYS A 64 4.53 -3.32 -13.73
C LYS A 64 4.64 -2.55 -12.42
N ASN A 65 4.16 -1.33 -12.35
CA ASN A 65 4.25 -0.48 -11.16
C ASN A 65 2.86 -0.06 -10.67
N GLY A 66 2.76 0.33 -9.41
CA GLY A 66 1.49 0.85 -8.86
C GLY A 66 0.99 2.08 -9.61
N GLY A 67 1.89 2.98 -10.02
CA GLY A 67 1.53 4.16 -10.82
C GLY A 67 0.94 3.82 -12.20
N ASP A 68 1.27 2.66 -12.78
CA ASP A 68 0.66 2.21 -14.03
C ASP A 68 -0.81 1.84 -13.80
N THR A 69 -1.11 1.13 -12.70
CA THR A 69 -2.48 0.71 -12.37
C THR A 69 -3.34 1.87 -11.89
N THR A 70 -2.80 2.82 -11.12
CA THR A 70 -3.57 4.03 -10.73
C THR A 70 -3.87 4.91 -11.93
N THR A 71 -2.94 5.00 -12.90
CA THR A 71 -3.17 5.68 -14.18
C THR A 71 -4.24 4.96 -15.00
N ALA A 72 -4.15 3.63 -15.16
CA ALA A 72 -5.18 2.84 -15.84
C ALA A 72 -6.56 3.01 -15.17
N ALA A 73 -6.61 3.01 -13.84
CA ALA A 73 -7.85 3.21 -13.07
C ALA A 73 -8.47 4.59 -13.36
N SER A 74 -7.66 5.66 -13.35
CA SER A 74 -8.14 7.02 -13.65
C SER A 74 -8.67 7.14 -15.08
N MET A 75 -7.96 6.55 -16.04
CA MET A 75 -8.38 6.52 -17.45
C MET A 75 -9.68 5.72 -17.63
N THR A 76 -9.79 4.57 -16.96
CA THR A 76 -11.00 3.72 -16.98
C THR A 76 -12.21 4.48 -16.42
N ALA A 77 -12.04 5.17 -15.28
CA ALA A 77 -13.09 5.96 -14.68
C ALA A 77 -13.58 7.10 -15.61
N ARG A 78 -12.65 7.82 -16.22
CA ARG A 78 -12.96 8.88 -17.19
C ARG A 78 -13.66 8.32 -18.43
N ALA A 79 -13.20 7.20 -18.96
CA ALA A 79 -13.81 6.55 -20.12
C ALA A 79 -15.23 6.06 -19.84
N ALA A 80 -15.46 5.44 -18.68
CA ALA A 80 -16.75 4.89 -18.28
C ALA A 80 -17.79 5.99 -17.97
N THR A 81 -17.37 7.07 -17.35
CA THR A 81 -18.29 8.14 -16.90
C THR A 81 -18.43 9.30 -17.89
N HIS A 82 -17.52 9.42 -18.85
CA HIS A 82 -17.35 10.59 -19.74
C HIS A 82 -17.13 11.91 -18.97
N ARG A 83 -16.61 11.83 -17.73
CA ARG A 83 -16.31 12.97 -16.87
C ARG A 83 -14.80 13.17 -16.76
N LYS A 84 -14.37 14.36 -16.30
CA LYS A 84 -12.95 14.77 -16.34
C LYS A 84 -12.27 14.78 -14.97
N LYS A 85 -12.99 15.24 -13.94
CA LYS A 85 -12.41 15.55 -12.63
C LYS A 85 -12.18 14.31 -11.79
N ILE A 86 -11.11 14.32 -11.01
CA ILE A 86 -10.80 13.25 -10.02
C ILE A 86 -10.59 13.93 -8.68
N ILE A 87 -11.21 13.39 -7.64
CA ILE A 87 -10.99 13.80 -6.26
C ILE A 87 -9.85 12.99 -5.66
N PHE A 88 -8.90 13.68 -5.04
CA PHE A 88 -7.77 13.15 -4.28
C PHE A 88 -7.90 13.50 -2.81
N VAL A 89 -7.29 12.71 -1.95
CA VAL A 89 -7.07 13.08 -0.56
C VAL A 89 -5.74 13.81 -0.42
N ASN A 90 -5.75 14.95 0.28
CA ASN A 90 -4.55 15.74 0.54
C ASN A 90 -3.44 14.90 1.19
N GLY A 91 -2.22 14.98 0.65
CA GLY A 91 -1.05 14.29 1.17
C GLY A 91 -0.90 12.82 0.74
N PHE A 92 -1.86 12.26 0.01
CA PHE A 92 -1.76 10.87 -0.48
C PHE A 92 -0.89 10.79 -1.73
N TYR A 93 -0.22 9.64 -1.89
CA TYR A 93 0.67 9.35 -3.02
C TYR A 93 0.08 8.22 -3.86
N HIS A 94 -0.07 8.46 -5.18
CA HIS A 94 -0.66 7.50 -6.13
C HIS A 94 0.23 7.17 -7.32
N GLY A 95 1.53 7.42 -7.23
CA GLY A 95 2.49 7.14 -8.29
C GLY A 95 3.26 8.36 -8.76
N VAL A 96 3.95 8.22 -9.88
CA VAL A 96 4.90 9.24 -10.39
C VAL A 96 4.41 9.95 -11.66
N ALA A 97 3.25 9.57 -12.19
CA ALA A 97 2.70 10.22 -13.37
C ALA A 97 2.28 11.67 -13.06
N PRO A 98 2.52 12.65 -13.96
CA PRO A 98 2.28 14.08 -13.69
C PRO A 98 0.85 14.36 -13.19
N TRP A 99 -0.16 13.66 -13.72
CA TRP A 99 -1.58 13.86 -13.37
C TRP A 99 -1.90 13.64 -11.87
N CYS A 100 -1.07 12.88 -11.13
CA CYS A 100 -1.27 12.59 -9.71
C CYS A 100 -0.18 13.17 -8.79
N GLN A 101 0.66 14.05 -9.32
CA GLN A 101 1.69 14.77 -8.57
C GLN A 101 1.17 16.12 -8.05
N LYS A 102 1.96 16.77 -7.19
CA LYS A 102 1.69 18.14 -6.76
C LYS A 102 2.20 19.13 -7.82
N VAL A 103 1.44 20.19 -8.05
CA VAL A 103 1.75 21.21 -9.06
C VAL A 103 3.08 21.94 -8.81
N ASP A 104 3.53 22.00 -7.57
CA ASP A 104 4.80 22.61 -7.17
C ASP A 104 6.03 21.70 -7.33
N TYR A 105 5.82 20.46 -7.73
CA TYR A 105 6.94 19.55 -7.99
C TYR A 105 7.61 19.85 -9.33
N PRO A 106 8.96 19.87 -9.39
CA PRO A 106 9.68 20.12 -10.62
C PRO A 106 9.23 19.22 -11.78
N GLY A 107 8.86 19.83 -12.91
CA GLY A 107 8.43 19.11 -14.12
C GLY A 107 6.94 18.78 -14.19
N VAL A 108 6.15 19.13 -13.19
CA VAL A 108 4.68 19.03 -13.24
C VAL A 108 4.12 20.37 -13.73
N LEU A 109 3.25 20.31 -14.75
CA LEU A 109 2.61 21.50 -15.30
C LEU A 109 1.23 21.71 -14.65
N PRO A 110 0.75 22.97 -14.52
CA PRO A 110 -0.62 23.22 -14.06
C PRO A 110 -1.68 22.47 -14.87
N GLU A 111 -1.46 22.29 -16.16
CA GLU A 111 -2.34 21.55 -17.07
C GLU A 111 -2.44 20.06 -16.72
N ASP A 112 -1.38 19.45 -16.21
CA ASP A 112 -1.37 18.05 -15.80
C ASP A 112 -2.38 17.77 -14.67
N VAL A 113 -2.56 18.74 -13.77
CA VAL A 113 -3.39 18.64 -12.56
C VAL A 113 -4.67 19.50 -12.62
N ALA A 114 -4.98 20.13 -13.75
CA ALA A 114 -6.10 21.05 -13.90
C ALA A 114 -7.48 20.42 -13.60
N ASN A 115 -7.60 19.10 -13.66
CA ASN A 115 -8.82 18.36 -13.38
C ASN A 115 -8.80 17.65 -12.00
N ASN A 116 -7.88 18.03 -11.12
CA ASN A 116 -7.78 17.45 -9.79
C ASN A 116 -8.53 18.30 -8.77
N LEU A 117 -9.31 17.65 -7.94
CA LEU A 117 -9.97 18.21 -6.77
C LEU A 117 -9.38 17.58 -5.51
N TYR A 118 -9.37 18.28 -4.40
CA TYR A 118 -8.73 17.81 -3.18
C TYR A 118 -9.67 17.91 -1.99
N VAL A 119 -9.61 16.91 -1.11
CA VAL A 119 -10.33 16.86 0.17
C VAL A 119 -9.38 16.39 1.27
N ASP A 120 -9.70 16.70 2.52
CA ASP A 120 -8.93 16.22 3.64
C ASP A 120 -9.36 14.80 4.06
N TRP A 121 -8.42 14.05 4.62
CA TRP A 121 -8.70 12.70 5.11
C TRP A 121 -9.71 12.72 6.26
N ASN A 122 -10.67 11.79 6.23
CA ASN A 122 -11.77 11.70 7.19
C ASN A 122 -12.77 12.88 7.18
N ASP A 123 -12.64 13.85 6.29
CA ASP A 123 -13.62 14.94 6.12
C ASP A 123 -14.72 14.56 5.12
N PHE A 124 -15.70 13.78 5.58
CA PHE A 124 -16.82 13.37 4.74
C PHE A 124 -17.69 14.55 4.28
N GLU A 125 -17.88 15.55 5.15
CA GLU A 125 -18.70 16.74 4.79
C GLU A 125 -17.98 17.61 3.76
N GLY A 126 -16.65 17.72 3.83
CA GLY A 126 -15.84 18.36 2.80
C GLY A 126 -15.92 17.61 1.47
N LEU A 127 -15.84 16.27 1.50
CA LEU A 127 -16.02 15.45 0.30
C LEU A 127 -17.40 15.69 -0.33
N LYS A 128 -18.45 15.66 0.46
CA LYS A 128 -19.82 15.90 0.00
C LYS A 128 -19.97 17.27 -0.65
N ARG A 129 -19.44 18.32 -0.03
CA ARG A 129 -19.46 19.69 -0.58
C ARG A 129 -18.72 19.78 -1.93
N VAL A 130 -17.52 19.19 -2.05
CA VAL A 130 -16.78 19.16 -3.31
C VAL A 130 -17.56 18.42 -4.40
N VAL A 131 -18.27 17.34 -4.05
CA VAL A 131 -19.12 16.60 -4.98
C VAL A 131 -20.32 17.43 -5.43
N GLU A 132 -20.98 18.15 -4.53
CA GLU A 132 -22.12 19.02 -4.85
C GLU A 132 -21.71 20.22 -5.73
N GLU A 133 -20.57 20.85 -5.44
CA GLU A 133 -20.02 21.97 -6.23
C GLU A 133 -19.58 21.58 -7.65
N ASN A 134 -19.33 20.28 -7.89
CA ASN A 134 -18.86 19.74 -9.16
C ASN A 134 -19.80 18.65 -9.71
N GLU A 135 -21.10 18.80 -9.49
CA GLU A 135 -22.09 17.79 -9.86
C GLU A 135 -22.01 17.44 -11.37
N GLY A 136 -21.94 16.16 -11.67
CA GLY A 136 -21.86 15.64 -13.04
C GLY A 136 -20.47 15.74 -13.70
N GLU A 137 -19.45 16.30 -13.04
CA GLU A 137 -18.11 16.47 -13.61
C GLU A 137 -17.07 15.48 -13.09
N ILE A 138 -17.35 14.83 -11.95
CA ILE A 138 -16.39 13.97 -11.25
C ILE A 138 -16.46 12.53 -11.79
N ALA A 139 -15.34 12.06 -12.33
CA ALA A 139 -15.17 10.70 -12.82
C ALA A 139 -14.90 9.73 -11.66
N ALA A 140 -14.03 10.09 -10.73
CA ALA A 140 -13.60 9.21 -9.66
C ALA A 140 -13.24 9.96 -8.36
N PHE A 141 -13.32 9.23 -7.26
CA PHE A 141 -12.62 9.50 -6.01
C PHE A 141 -11.54 8.42 -5.83
N ILE A 142 -10.28 8.81 -5.70
CA ILE A 142 -9.14 7.92 -5.47
C ILE A 142 -8.56 8.13 -4.08
N SER A 143 -8.31 7.04 -3.35
CA SER A 143 -7.72 7.07 -2.01
C SER A 143 -6.97 5.79 -1.70
N THR A 144 -5.99 5.86 -0.79
CA THR A 144 -5.49 4.68 -0.07
C THR A 144 -6.50 4.27 1.01
N PRO A 145 -6.49 3.03 1.54
CA PRO A 145 -7.49 2.57 2.52
C PRO A 145 -7.45 3.34 3.84
N TYR A 146 -6.32 3.95 4.20
CA TYR A 146 -6.15 4.89 5.30
C TYR A 146 -4.97 5.83 5.03
N LEU A 147 -4.82 6.89 5.81
CA LEU A 147 -3.68 7.80 5.64
C LEU A 147 -2.39 7.11 6.09
N HIS A 148 -1.51 6.87 5.13
CA HIS A 148 -0.16 6.38 5.37
C HIS A 148 0.77 7.55 5.63
N GLY A 149 1.05 7.81 6.90
CA GLY A 149 1.90 8.92 7.33
C GLY A 149 3.31 8.89 6.71
N ASN A 150 3.85 10.07 6.52
CA ASN A 150 5.24 10.30 6.14
C ASN A 150 5.72 11.51 6.94
N PHE A 151 6.53 11.28 7.96
CA PHE A 151 6.85 12.24 9.04
C PHE A 151 5.65 12.66 9.91
N ILE A 152 4.53 11.99 9.78
CA ILE A 152 3.32 12.14 10.60
C ILE A 152 2.72 10.78 10.91
N ASP A 153 1.90 10.68 11.94
CA ASP A 153 1.21 9.43 12.26
C ASP A 153 0.29 8.96 11.12
N ASN A 154 0.14 7.65 10.99
CA ASN A 154 -0.94 7.07 10.22
C ASN A 154 -2.29 7.43 10.85
N VAL A 155 -3.31 7.65 10.03
CA VAL A 155 -4.66 7.90 10.53
C VAL A 155 -5.62 6.92 9.88
N LEU A 156 -6.21 6.04 10.70
CA LEU A 156 -7.21 5.08 10.26
C LEU A 156 -8.52 5.77 9.84
N PRO A 157 -9.35 5.14 9.02
CA PRO A 157 -10.66 5.69 8.68
C PRO A 157 -11.53 5.84 9.92
N ALA A 158 -12.24 6.95 10.03
CA ALA A 158 -13.24 7.14 11.06
C ALA A 158 -14.36 6.09 10.91
N GLU A 159 -15.03 5.78 12.02
CA GLU A 159 -16.13 4.81 12.00
C GLU A 159 -17.19 5.16 10.94
N GLY A 160 -17.50 4.21 10.08
CA GLY A 160 -18.48 4.38 9.00
C GLY A 160 -18.05 5.31 7.85
N TYR A 161 -16.79 5.81 7.84
CA TYR A 161 -16.31 6.69 6.77
C TYR A 161 -16.44 6.04 5.39
N TRP A 162 -15.91 4.85 5.20
CA TRP A 162 -15.93 4.16 3.92
C TRP A 162 -17.33 3.81 3.43
N GLN A 163 -18.24 3.44 4.34
CA GLN A 163 -19.65 3.14 4.00
C GLN A 163 -20.36 4.39 3.49
N LYS A 164 -20.09 5.56 4.12
CA LYS A 164 -20.62 6.86 3.66
C LYS A 164 -20.04 7.26 2.30
N VAL A 165 -18.71 7.10 2.12
CA VAL A 165 -18.03 7.38 0.82
C VAL A 165 -18.59 6.48 -0.27
N ARG A 166 -18.70 5.16 -0.05
CA ARG A 166 -19.27 4.22 -1.02
C ARG A 166 -20.68 4.62 -1.43
N LYS A 167 -21.52 4.94 -0.46
CA LYS A 167 -22.89 5.37 -0.71
C LYS A 167 -22.93 6.63 -1.59
N LEU A 168 -22.17 7.66 -1.23
CA LEU A 168 -22.09 8.91 -1.99
C LEU A 168 -21.62 8.66 -3.43
N CYS A 169 -20.56 7.88 -3.61
CA CYS A 169 -20.03 7.53 -4.93
C CYS A 169 -21.08 6.82 -5.79
N THR A 170 -21.82 5.86 -5.21
CA THR A 170 -22.89 5.13 -5.89
C THR A 170 -24.03 6.07 -6.31
N GLU A 171 -24.51 6.93 -5.41
CA GLU A 171 -25.61 7.87 -5.67
C GLU A 171 -25.27 8.91 -6.76
N LYS A 172 -24.00 9.30 -6.84
CA LYS A 172 -23.52 10.31 -7.80
C LYS A 172 -22.89 9.72 -9.06
N GLY A 173 -22.81 8.40 -9.18
CA GLY A 173 -22.17 7.72 -10.30
C GLY A 173 -20.69 8.07 -10.42
N ILE A 174 -19.98 8.17 -9.29
CA ILE A 174 -18.54 8.41 -9.17
C ILE A 174 -17.85 7.07 -8.97
N VAL A 175 -16.81 6.77 -9.74
CA VAL A 175 -16.02 5.56 -9.58
C VAL A 175 -15.19 5.65 -8.30
N LEU A 176 -15.35 4.69 -7.38
CA LEU A 176 -14.51 4.58 -6.18
C LEU A 176 -13.27 3.75 -6.50
N ILE A 177 -12.10 4.39 -6.50
CA ILE A 177 -10.80 3.76 -6.74
C ILE A 177 -10.05 3.64 -5.42
N ILE A 178 -9.67 2.42 -5.06
CA ILE A 178 -8.80 2.17 -3.91
C ILE A 178 -7.39 1.85 -4.40
N ASP A 179 -6.45 2.68 -4.02
CA ASP A 179 -5.03 2.43 -4.19
C ASP A 179 -4.53 1.55 -3.03
N ASP A 180 -4.59 0.25 -3.25
CA ASP A 180 -4.18 -0.78 -2.30
C ASP A 180 -2.73 -1.28 -2.54
N VAL A 181 -1.95 -0.50 -3.26
CA VAL A 181 -0.56 -0.82 -3.61
C VAL A 181 0.31 -1.03 -2.37
N ARG A 182 0.04 -0.34 -1.26
CA ARG A 182 0.81 -0.45 -0.02
C ARG A 182 0.23 -1.44 0.97
N ALA A 183 -1.08 -1.42 1.19
CA ALA A 183 -1.77 -2.21 2.21
C ALA A 183 -2.32 -3.54 1.69
N GLY A 184 -2.50 -3.69 0.38
CA GLY A 184 -3.07 -4.88 -0.25
C GLY A 184 -2.37 -6.18 0.14
N PHE A 185 -3.18 -7.21 0.38
CA PHE A 185 -2.77 -8.53 0.87
C PHE A 185 -2.14 -8.56 2.28
N ARG A 186 -2.06 -7.39 2.95
CA ARG A 186 -1.54 -7.30 4.34
C ARG A 186 -2.63 -7.23 5.39
N LEU A 187 -3.72 -6.51 5.10
CA LEU A 187 -4.85 -6.37 6.02
C LEU A 187 -5.83 -7.52 5.86
N ASP A 188 -6.11 -7.86 4.61
CA ASP A 188 -6.96 -8.95 4.20
C ASP A 188 -6.47 -9.48 2.85
N ILE A 189 -6.56 -10.78 2.64
CA ILE A 189 -6.19 -11.40 1.36
C ILE A 189 -7.17 -11.01 0.24
N ALA A 190 -8.40 -10.65 0.61
CA ALA A 190 -9.46 -10.26 -0.34
C ALA A 190 -9.44 -8.76 -0.70
N GLY A 191 -8.52 -7.97 -0.13
CA GLY A 191 -8.39 -6.53 -0.37
C GLY A 191 -8.71 -5.69 0.86
N SER A 192 -8.15 -4.47 0.91
CA SER A 192 -8.37 -3.57 2.05
C SER A 192 -9.80 -3.01 2.11
N ASP A 193 -10.51 -2.97 0.99
CA ASP A 193 -11.92 -2.62 0.95
C ASP A 193 -12.80 -3.68 1.63
N HIS A 194 -12.49 -4.97 1.44
CA HIS A 194 -13.12 -6.06 2.18
C HIS A 194 -12.83 -5.96 3.69
N PHE A 195 -11.58 -5.67 4.07
CA PHE A 195 -11.21 -5.48 5.47
C PHE A 195 -12.01 -4.38 6.17
N TYR A 196 -12.25 -3.25 5.50
CA TYR A 196 -13.02 -2.13 6.06
C TYR A 196 -14.54 -2.22 5.76
N GLY A 197 -15.03 -3.31 5.17
CA GLY A 197 -16.44 -3.61 4.98
C GLY A 197 -17.14 -2.71 3.96
N PHE A 198 -16.50 -2.46 2.82
CA PHE A 198 -17.11 -1.80 1.66
C PHE A 198 -16.60 -2.44 0.36
N GLU A 199 -17.13 -2.04 -0.78
CA GLU A 199 -16.68 -2.51 -2.10
C GLU A 199 -16.15 -1.35 -2.94
N ALA A 200 -14.92 -1.46 -3.46
CA ALA A 200 -14.38 -0.58 -4.47
C ALA A 200 -15.00 -0.89 -5.85
N ASP A 201 -15.02 0.10 -6.75
CA ASP A 201 -15.29 -0.14 -8.17
C ASP A 201 -14.02 -0.57 -8.90
N LEU A 202 -12.87 0.00 -8.51
CA LEU A 202 -11.53 -0.31 -8.99
C LEU A 202 -10.57 -0.40 -7.80
N ILE A 203 -9.71 -1.41 -7.80
CA ILE A 203 -8.70 -1.59 -6.77
C ILE A 203 -7.33 -1.89 -7.41
N CYS A 204 -6.29 -1.16 -6.97
CA CYS A 204 -4.95 -1.21 -7.53
C CYS A 204 -4.00 -1.99 -6.61
N PHE A 205 -3.31 -2.98 -7.14
CA PHE A 205 -2.31 -3.78 -6.43
C PHE A 205 -0.94 -3.70 -7.09
N CYS A 206 0.12 -3.83 -6.28
CA CYS A 206 1.51 -3.98 -6.68
C CYS A 206 2.29 -4.62 -5.52
N LYS A 207 3.49 -4.22 -5.25
CA LYS A 207 4.34 -4.54 -4.07
C LYS A 207 4.19 -5.99 -3.58
N ALA A 208 3.31 -6.24 -2.59
CA ALA A 208 3.09 -7.55 -1.99
C ALA A 208 2.59 -8.63 -2.98
N LEU A 209 2.14 -8.22 -4.17
CA LEU A 209 1.49 -9.09 -5.15
C LEU A 209 2.36 -10.27 -5.61
N ALA A 210 3.68 -10.09 -5.70
CA ALA A 210 4.59 -11.11 -6.24
C ALA A 210 5.95 -11.15 -5.51
N ASN A 211 6.01 -10.78 -4.25
CA ASN A 211 7.20 -10.87 -3.39
C ASN A 211 8.49 -10.34 -4.04
N GLY A 212 8.45 -9.14 -4.61
CA GLY A 212 9.61 -8.48 -5.24
C GLY A 212 9.72 -8.67 -6.75
N TRP A 213 8.99 -9.61 -7.37
CA TRP A 213 8.88 -9.71 -8.82
C TRP A 213 7.94 -8.63 -9.36
N ASN A 214 8.34 -7.96 -10.44
CA ASN A 214 7.69 -6.72 -10.90
C ASN A 214 6.39 -6.98 -11.68
N VAL A 215 5.29 -6.96 -10.96
CA VAL A 215 3.93 -6.98 -11.52
C VAL A 215 3.01 -6.09 -10.69
N SER A 216 2.05 -5.47 -11.36
CA SER A 216 0.93 -4.78 -10.75
C SER A 216 -0.37 -5.19 -11.42
N ALA A 217 -1.47 -5.08 -10.68
CA ALA A 217 -2.79 -5.44 -11.17
C ALA A 217 -3.80 -4.33 -10.83
N LEU A 218 -4.65 -3.99 -11.79
CA LEU A 218 -5.89 -3.27 -11.58
C LEU A 218 -7.02 -4.29 -11.66
N CYS A 219 -7.75 -4.44 -10.59
CA CYS A 219 -8.97 -5.24 -10.55
C CYS A 219 -10.19 -4.34 -10.51
N GLY A 220 -11.31 -4.80 -11.05
CA GLY A 220 -12.52 -3.96 -11.08
C GLY A 220 -13.81 -4.71 -11.33
N LYS A 221 -14.91 -3.98 -11.15
CA LYS A 221 -16.29 -4.47 -11.34
C LYS A 221 -16.63 -4.62 -12.81
N GLU A 222 -17.46 -5.61 -13.14
CA GLU A 222 -17.83 -5.99 -14.51
C GLU A 222 -18.32 -4.78 -15.36
N TRP A 223 -19.06 -3.84 -14.77
CA TRP A 223 -19.57 -2.68 -15.50
C TRP A 223 -18.48 -1.74 -16.04
N LEU A 224 -17.23 -1.84 -15.55
CA LEU A 224 -16.07 -1.07 -16.01
C LEU A 224 -15.22 -1.81 -17.06
N LYS A 225 -15.50 -3.09 -17.32
CA LYS A 225 -14.70 -3.95 -18.20
C LYS A 225 -14.63 -3.45 -19.64
N SER A 226 -15.70 -2.93 -20.17
CA SER A 226 -15.68 -2.35 -21.53
C SER A 226 -14.82 -1.09 -21.61
N ALA A 227 -14.80 -0.28 -20.56
CA ALA A 227 -14.00 0.95 -20.50
C ALA A 227 -12.50 0.63 -20.48
N ILE A 228 -12.04 -0.28 -19.59
CA ILE A 228 -10.61 -0.67 -19.55
C ILE A 228 -10.18 -1.36 -20.85
N SER A 229 -11.03 -2.19 -21.45
CA SER A 229 -10.73 -2.89 -22.70
C SER A 229 -10.59 -1.94 -23.91
N GLY A 230 -11.21 -0.76 -23.85
CA GLY A 230 -11.12 0.27 -24.88
C GLY A 230 -9.90 1.18 -24.77
N LEU A 231 -9.10 1.08 -23.70
CA LEU A 231 -7.95 1.94 -23.51
C LEU A 231 -6.77 1.54 -24.42
N SER A 232 -6.13 2.55 -25.03
CA SER A 232 -4.82 2.37 -25.66
C SER A 232 -3.72 2.62 -24.61
N TYR A 233 -3.62 1.72 -23.64
CA TYR A 233 -2.67 1.83 -22.53
C TYR A 233 -1.99 0.48 -22.29
N THR A 234 -0.74 0.36 -22.70
CA THR A 234 0.02 -0.90 -22.66
C THR A 234 1.53 -0.64 -22.60
N GLY A 235 2.29 -1.65 -22.22
CA GLY A 235 3.76 -1.62 -22.19
C GLY A 235 4.35 -2.94 -22.66
N SER A 236 5.48 -2.90 -23.36
CA SER A 236 6.12 -4.08 -23.96
C SER A 236 6.37 -5.24 -22.98
N TYR A 237 6.61 -4.94 -21.70
CA TYR A 237 6.93 -5.93 -20.68
C TYR A 237 5.73 -6.29 -19.77
N TRP A 238 4.56 -5.68 -19.99
CA TRP A 238 3.44 -5.85 -19.06
C TRP A 238 2.89 -7.27 -19.02
N MET A 239 3.00 -8.01 -20.13
CA MET A 239 2.58 -9.41 -20.24
C MET A 239 3.72 -10.42 -20.00
N SER A 240 4.85 -10.02 -19.40
CA SER A 240 5.93 -10.95 -19.06
C SER A 240 5.44 -12.05 -18.12
N ALA A 241 5.69 -13.30 -18.47
CA ALA A 241 5.13 -14.49 -17.80
C ALA A 241 5.78 -14.80 -16.43
N ILE A 242 7.07 -14.51 -16.27
CA ILE A 242 7.80 -14.81 -15.02
C ILE A 242 7.15 -14.15 -13.80
N PRO A 243 6.83 -12.83 -13.78
CA PRO A 243 6.19 -12.23 -12.62
C PRO A 243 4.79 -12.77 -12.35
N PHE A 244 4.07 -13.28 -13.35
CA PHE A 244 2.77 -13.93 -13.13
C PHE A 244 2.92 -15.25 -12.39
N ALA A 245 3.92 -16.08 -12.77
CA ALA A 245 4.22 -17.31 -12.05
C ALA A 245 4.64 -17.03 -10.59
N ALA A 246 5.46 -16.00 -10.38
CA ALA A 246 5.84 -15.55 -9.04
C ALA A 246 4.61 -15.08 -8.22
N GLY A 247 3.72 -14.29 -8.83
CA GLY A 247 2.49 -13.80 -8.19
C GLY A 247 1.54 -14.92 -7.77
N LEU A 248 1.35 -15.91 -8.65
CA LEU A 248 0.56 -17.11 -8.31
C LEU A 248 1.11 -17.82 -7.07
N ALA A 249 2.41 -18.14 -7.06
CA ALA A 249 3.05 -18.79 -5.92
C ALA A 249 3.01 -17.93 -4.64
N CYS A 250 3.14 -16.60 -4.79
CA CYS A 250 3.08 -15.66 -3.67
C CYS A 250 1.69 -15.65 -3.03
N ILE A 251 0.61 -15.50 -3.82
CA ILE A 251 -0.77 -15.48 -3.32
C ILE A 251 -1.14 -16.83 -2.69
N GLU A 252 -0.80 -17.93 -3.33
CA GLU A 252 -1.04 -19.27 -2.80
C GLU A 252 -0.36 -19.45 -1.42
N LYS A 253 0.90 -19.04 -1.30
CA LYS A 253 1.63 -19.12 -0.04
C LYS A 253 1.06 -18.21 1.02
N MET A 254 0.66 -16.99 0.68
CA MET A 254 -0.01 -16.08 1.62
C MET A 254 -1.33 -16.65 2.15
N LYS A 255 -2.15 -17.25 1.28
CA LYS A 255 -3.38 -17.96 1.68
C LYS A 255 -3.08 -19.12 2.61
N LYS A 256 -2.10 -19.96 2.27
CA LYS A 256 -1.71 -21.13 3.08
C LYS A 256 -1.22 -20.76 4.47
N LEU A 257 -0.51 -19.65 4.60
CA LEU A 257 0.04 -19.15 5.87
C LEU A 257 -0.95 -18.27 6.66
N ASP A 258 -2.07 -17.86 6.06
CA ASP A 258 -2.97 -16.85 6.60
C ASP A 258 -2.18 -15.59 7.03
N THR A 259 -1.45 -15.03 6.07
CA THR A 259 -0.50 -13.94 6.36
C THR A 259 -1.15 -12.69 6.95
N PRO A 260 -2.38 -12.26 6.62
CA PRO A 260 -3.01 -11.13 7.30
C PRO A 260 -3.15 -11.33 8.81
N LYS A 261 -3.59 -12.53 9.23
CA LYS A 261 -3.67 -12.88 10.65
C LYS A 261 -2.29 -12.91 11.30
N MET A 262 -1.32 -13.57 10.66
CA MET A 262 0.07 -13.64 11.13
C MET A 262 0.67 -12.24 11.31
N PHE A 263 0.48 -11.34 10.34
CA PHE A 263 1.00 -9.97 10.40
C PHE A 263 0.35 -9.16 11.50
N ARG A 264 -0.96 -9.32 11.71
CA ARG A 264 -1.66 -8.66 12.81
C ARG A 264 -1.14 -9.11 14.17
N GLU A 265 -1.02 -10.42 14.38
CA GLU A 265 -0.55 -11.00 15.64
C GLU A 265 0.91 -10.61 15.94
N ASN A 266 1.80 -10.79 14.99
CA ASN A 266 3.22 -10.46 15.12
C ASN A 266 3.45 -8.93 15.19
N GLY A 267 2.69 -8.16 14.42
CA GLY A 267 2.73 -6.71 14.49
C GLY A 267 2.30 -6.17 15.85
N LEU A 268 1.27 -6.74 16.47
CA LEU A 268 0.85 -6.38 17.83
C LEU A 268 1.92 -6.75 18.87
N LYS A 269 2.55 -7.94 18.78
CA LYS A 269 3.67 -8.30 19.66
C LYS A 269 4.80 -7.28 19.57
N LEU A 270 5.23 -6.96 18.36
CA LEU A 270 6.29 -6.01 18.11
C LEU A 270 5.95 -4.61 18.63
N THR A 271 4.84 -4.06 18.20
CA THR A 271 4.47 -2.67 18.52
C THR A 271 4.18 -2.45 20.00
N ASN A 272 3.58 -3.43 20.69
CA ASN A 272 3.41 -3.39 22.14
C ASN A 272 4.76 -3.46 22.87
N GLY A 273 5.68 -4.31 22.40
CA GLY A 273 7.04 -4.40 22.96
C GLY A 273 7.83 -3.11 22.79
N LEU A 274 7.75 -2.48 21.62
CA LEU A 274 8.40 -1.18 21.35
C LEU A 274 7.85 -0.06 22.22
N LYS A 275 6.52 -0.01 22.43
CA LYS A 275 5.89 0.95 23.36
C LYS A 275 6.37 0.73 24.80
N ALA A 276 6.37 -0.50 25.26
CA ALA A 276 6.83 -0.83 26.61
C ALA A 276 8.32 -0.45 26.80
N ALA A 277 9.18 -0.72 25.81
CA ALA A 277 10.59 -0.33 25.83
C ALA A 277 10.75 1.21 25.92
N ALA A 278 9.94 1.98 25.20
CA ALA A 278 9.93 3.43 25.31
C ALA A 278 9.50 3.90 26.71
N GLU A 279 8.36 3.42 27.20
CA GLU A 279 7.80 3.78 28.51
C GLU A 279 8.76 3.43 29.65
N ASN A 280 9.39 2.26 29.63
CA ASN A 280 10.40 1.84 30.64
C ASN A 280 11.59 2.80 30.70
N ASN A 281 11.87 3.53 29.61
CA ASN A 281 12.95 4.49 29.53
C ASN A 281 12.48 5.95 29.60
N GLY A 282 11.20 6.18 29.91
CA GLY A 282 10.61 7.52 30.07
C GLY A 282 10.42 8.28 28.76
N PHE A 283 10.23 7.57 27.64
CA PHE A 283 9.92 8.17 26.33
C PHE A 283 8.49 7.83 25.89
N HIS A 284 7.92 8.65 25.01
CA HIS A 284 6.57 8.50 24.48
C HIS A 284 6.61 8.10 23.00
N LEU A 285 6.49 6.80 22.72
CA LEU A 285 6.45 6.27 21.35
C LEU A 285 5.00 6.15 20.85
N SER A 286 4.65 6.98 19.87
CA SER A 286 3.42 6.78 19.08
C SER A 286 3.63 5.61 18.13
N VAL A 287 2.66 4.70 18.11
CA VAL A 287 2.52 3.64 17.12
C VAL A 287 1.16 3.80 16.46
N SER A 288 1.13 4.03 15.17
CA SER A 288 -0.08 4.37 14.44
C SER A 288 -0.26 3.50 13.19
N GLY A 289 -1.51 3.37 12.72
CA GLY A 289 -1.90 2.50 11.61
C GLY A 289 -2.27 1.08 12.04
N GLU A 290 -2.40 0.19 11.06
CA GLU A 290 -2.69 -1.23 11.30
C GLU A 290 -1.42 -2.00 11.68
N PRO A 291 -1.51 -3.03 12.53
CA PRO A 291 -0.31 -3.77 12.99
C PRO A 291 0.54 -4.37 11.87
N ALA A 292 -0.06 -4.72 10.75
CA ALA A 292 0.64 -5.24 9.57
C ALA A 292 1.47 -4.18 8.83
N LEU A 293 1.11 -2.90 9.00
CA LEU A 293 1.65 -1.74 8.30
C LEU A 293 1.55 -0.52 9.21
N PHE A 294 2.54 -0.29 10.05
CA PHE A 294 2.53 0.71 11.10
C PHE A 294 3.57 1.81 10.90
N TYR A 295 3.37 2.93 11.59
CA TYR A 295 4.34 4.01 11.67
C TYR A 295 4.71 4.27 13.14
N LEU A 296 5.98 4.64 13.36
CA LEU A 296 6.55 4.93 14.68
C LEU A 296 6.98 6.39 14.74
N MET A 297 6.73 7.06 15.86
CA MET A 297 7.22 8.42 16.09
C MET A 297 7.37 8.71 17.59
N LEU A 298 8.55 9.18 18.00
CA LEU A 298 8.73 9.74 19.34
C LEU A 298 8.05 11.10 19.43
N LYS A 299 7.32 11.33 20.52
CA LYS A 299 6.53 12.54 20.77
C LYS A 299 7.25 13.52 21.72
N ASP A 300 8.43 13.16 22.18
CA ASP A 300 9.20 13.95 23.14
C ASP A 300 9.98 15.11 22.48
N ASP A 301 9.99 15.17 21.13
CA ASP A 301 10.66 16.20 20.35
C ASP A 301 9.94 16.48 19.02
N ASP A 302 9.40 17.68 18.86
CA ASP A 302 8.69 18.13 17.66
C ASP A 302 9.59 18.31 16.43
N SER A 303 10.92 18.42 16.64
CA SER A 303 11.89 18.56 15.54
C SER A 303 12.13 17.26 14.78
N LEU A 304 11.70 16.11 15.31
CA LEU A 304 11.94 14.75 14.85
C LEU A 304 13.44 14.32 14.91
N MET A 305 14.32 15.14 15.46
CA MET A 305 15.76 14.80 15.55
C MET A 305 16.01 13.69 16.57
N LEU A 306 15.30 13.71 17.71
CA LEU A 306 15.36 12.64 18.70
C LEU A 306 14.87 11.31 18.12
N HIS A 307 13.77 11.34 17.36
CA HIS A 307 13.27 10.16 16.65
C HIS A 307 14.30 9.62 15.65
N GLN A 308 14.96 10.50 14.90
CA GLN A 308 16.02 10.11 13.97
C GLN A 308 17.22 9.50 14.69
N GLU A 309 17.63 10.04 15.84
CA GLU A 309 18.72 9.49 16.65
C GLU A 309 18.38 8.08 17.14
N TRP A 310 17.17 7.87 17.66
CA TRP A 310 16.68 6.55 18.08
C TRP A 310 16.72 5.53 16.93
N ILE A 311 16.19 5.88 15.77
CA ILE A 311 16.24 5.01 14.57
C ILE A 311 17.69 4.72 14.16
N ALA A 312 18.59 5.71 14.20
CA ALA A 312 19.99 5.49 13.88
C ALA A 312 20.67 4.50 14.84
N GLU A 313 20.34 4.57 16.14
CA GLU A 313 20.84 3.62 17.14
C GLU A 313 20.29 2.21 16.92
N ILE A 314 19.04 2.04 16.51
CA ILE A 314 18.44 0.76 16.11
C ILE A 314 19.18 0.18 14.89
N VAL A 315 19.40 0.99 13.86
CA VAL A 315 20.07 0.54 12.62
C VAL A 315 21.52 0.11 12.89
N LYS A 316 22.25 0.83 13.74
CA LYS A 316 23.61 0.45 14.14
C LYS A 316 23.68 -0.96 14.79
N ARG A 317 22.57 -1.41 15.37
CA ARG A 317 22.44 -2.73 16.06
C ARG A 317 21.81 -3.82 15.21
N GLY A 318 21.67 -3.60 13.90
CA GLY A 318 21.26 -4.63 12.95
C GLY A 318 19.75 -4.79 12.73
N VAL A 319 18.97 -3.80 13.10
CA VAL A 319 17.54 -3.73 12.75
C VAL A 319 17.32 -2.56 11.80
N PHE A 320 16.76 -2.80 10.61
CA PHE A 320 16.57 -1.75 9.60
C PHE A 320 15.14 -1.20 9.67
N MET A 321 15.06 0.01 10.17
CA MET A 321 13.87 0.87 10.23
C MET A 321 14.21 2.26 9.68
N THR A 322 13.21 3.06 9.38
CA THR A 322 13.37 4.45 8.91
C THR A 322 12.51 5.41 9.73
N ASN A 323 12.93 6.67 9.76
CA ASN A 323 12.20 7.72 10.48
C ASN A 323 11.06 8.35 9.68
N HIS A 324 10.97 8.08 8.37
CA HIS A 324 10.09 8.83 7.46
C HIS A 324 9.06 7.96 6.72
N HIS A 325 9.07 6.64 6.89
CA HIS A 325 8.21 5.74 6.15
C HIS A 325 7.57 4.70 7.06
N ASN A 326 6.44 4.15 6.63
CA ASN A 326 5.79 3.04 7.32
C ASN A 326 6.68 1.80 7.34
N HIS A 327 6.51 0.99 8.37
CA HIS A 327 7.16 -0.30 8.55
C HIS A 327 6.19 -1.43 8.21
N PHE A 328 6.74 -2.55 7.75
CA PHE A 328 5.96 -3.67 7.22
C PHE A 328 6.27 -4.94 7.98
N MET A 329 5.24 -5.68 8.35
CA MET A 329 5.42 -7.09 8.72
C MET A 329 5.62 -7.93 7.47
N ASN A 330 6.43 -8.99 7.58
CA ASN A 330 6.62 -9.99 6.54
C ASN A 330 6.64 -11.39 7.14
N ALA A 331 6.41 -12.41 6.31
CA ALA A 331 6.23 -13.78 6.80
C ALA A 331 7.54 -14.51 7.20
N SER A 332 8.69 -13.91 6.93
CA SER A 332 9.98 -14.48 7.35
C SER A 332 10.41 -14.08 8.75
N LEU A 333 9.74 -13.10 9.38
CA LEU A 333 10.03 -12.65 10.73
C LEU A 333 9.64 -13.75 11.74
N THR A 334 10.61 -14.18 12.52
CA THR A 334 10.43 -15.16 13.62
C THR A 334 10.12 -14.45 14.94
N ASP A 335 9.64 -15.20 15.93
CA ASP A 335 9.48 -14.67 17.30
C ASP A 335 10.81 -14.19 17.88
N GLU A 336 11.94 -14.80 17.51
CA GLU A 336 13.27 -14.36 17.94
C GLU A 336 13.68 -13.04 17.28
N ASP A 337 13.37 -12.84 15.97
CA ASP A 337 13.63 -11.56 15.30
C ASP A 337 12.82 -10.43 15.95
N ILE A 338 11.57 -10.68 16.31
CA ILE A 338 10.70 -9.72 16.99
C ILE A 338 11.28 -9.40 18.38
N LYS A 339 11.64 -10.41 19.15
CA LYS A 339 12.27 -10.22 20.46
C LYS A 339 13.57 -9.44 20.35
N GLN A 340 14.48 -9.83 19.45
CA GLN A 340 15.73 -9.10 19.19
C GLN A 340 15.48 -7.64 18.82
N THR A 341 14.45 -7.37 18.04
CA THR A 341 14.09 -6.01 17.65
C THR A 341 13.68 -5.17 18.87
N ILE A 342 12.89 -5.75 19.77
CA ILE A 342 12.46 -5.06 21.01
C ILE A 342 13.67 -4.81 21.92
N ASP A 343 14.53 -5.82 22.12
CA ASP A 343 15.75 -5.69 22.92
C ASP A 343 16.67 -4.58 22.37
N VAL A 344 16.87 -4.54 21.06
CA VAL A 344 17.65 -3.51 20.37
C VAL A 344 17.05 -2.11 20.53
N ALA A 345 15.71 -2.01 20.45
CA ALA A 345 15.00 -0.75 20.63
C ALA A 345 15.15 -0.23 22.07
N GLU A 346 15.11 -1.11 23.06
CA GLU A 346 15.34 -0.76 24.47
C GLU A 346 16.78 -0.27 24.72
N GLU A 347 17.78 -0.97 24.15
CA GLU A 347 19.16 -0.51 24.19
C GLU A 347 19.33 0.88 23.55
N ALA A 348 18.67 1.12 22.42
CA ALA A 348 18.67 2.42 21.76
C ALA A 348 18.07 3.51 22.66
N PHE A 349 16.99 3.25 23.39
CA PHE A 349 16.43 4.17 24.38
C PHE A 349 17.39 4.45 25.54
N HIS A 350 18.13 3.46 26.03
CA HIS A 350 19.17 3.68 27.03
C HIS A 350 20.24 4.67 26.55
N VAL A 351 20.62 4.59 25.27
CA VAL A 351 21.57 5.55 24.67
C VAL A 351 20.97 6.95 24.61
N LEU A 352 19.73 7.08 24.15
CA LEU A 352 19.04 8.37 24.12
C LEU A 352 18.95 8.99 25.52
N ARG A 353 18.57 8.21 26.53
CA ARG A 353 18.50 8.68 27.92
C ARG A 353 19.83 9.20 28.44
N LYS A 354 20.93 8.55 28.05
CA LYS A 354 22.28 9.01 28.40
C LYS A 354 22.67 10.30 27.70
N ASN A 355 22.28 10.45 26.44
CA ASN A 355 22.61 11.61 25.62
C ASN A 355 21.73 12.82 25.96
N HIS A 356 20.49 12.58 26.41
CA HIS A 356 19.45 13.59 26.69
C HIS A 356 18.89 13.43 28.12
N PRO A 357 19.73 13.62 29.17
CA PRO A 357 19.28 13.44 30.56
C PRO A 357 18.20 14.45 30.98
N GLU A 358 18.09 15.59 30.27
CA GLU A 358 17.07 16.63 30.48
C GLU A 358 15.65 16.23 30.09
N LEU A 359 15.45 15.16 29.30
CA LEU A 359 14.14 14.69 28.85
C LEU A 359 13.48 13.73 29.86
N GLY A 360 14.03 13.57 31.06
CA GLY A 360 13.57 12.65 32.09
C GLY A 360 12.74 13.26 33.19
#